data_68ce306c5732a1960a757f16e1c8c07f
#
_entry.id   68ce306c5732a1960a757f16e1c8c07f
#
_cell.length_a   1.000
_cell.length_b   1.000
_cell.length_c   1.000
_cell.angle_alpha   90.00
_cell.angle_beta   90.00
_cell.angle_gamma   90.00
#
_symmetry.space_group_name_H-M   'P 1'
#
loop_
_entity.id
_entity.type
_entity.pdbx_description
1 polymer ?
#
loop_
_entity_poly.entity_id
_entity_poly.type
_entity_poly.pdbx_seq_one_letter_code
_entity_poly.pdbx_strand_id
1 'polypeptide(L)'
;MNIIEAIDDKKLFGQLFKKPETWATWRVFLQGLFGLPINDVELETFKQYTGRTKAPEKQAQEAFAIVGRRGGKSYISAIIACYMALFHDWAPYLSPGETAHVMCIATDRVQAGVIFGYIKAILGLKMFKGQIEKMLTEEIKLKNQVSIRVATCDFRTLRGYTVVCAVCDELAFWRSESLNPAAEILTALRPALATTPGSLLLGISSPYSKSGPLYESFKQRYGVDDDDVLIWKAPTKAMNPTISDSLIERALKEDYSAGKAEWLAEFREDLETFLTTEIIEAAIIPGRFELPRLEGTQYFCFVDPSGGRADSFTMGIAHKEESGRVILDRIEDRRPPLAPADVAKEYAEIMKGYGCYSCTGDKYAGEWVTRAFAESEITYEASKLNKSEIYLEFEPLLAQGLLDLLDNKQMFNGLRGLERRTRSGGKDAVDHGPGCHDDVANAAAGACVLAGQEDLTPVDFIILG
;
A
#
# COMPACT_ATOMS: atom_id res chain seq x y z
N MET A 1 0.48 2.25 37.03
CA MET A 1 -0.65 3.05 36.52
C MET A 1 -1.05 2.46 35.20
N ASN A 2 -2.28 2.01 35.05
CA ASN A 2 -2.78 1.49 33.78
C ASN A 2 -3.22 2.64 32.82
N ILE A 3 -3.48 2.31 31.54
CA ILE A 3 -3.80 3.33 30.53
C ILE A 3 -5.12 4.05 30.80
N ILE A 4 -6.10 3.36 31.41
CA ILE A 4 -7.39 3.94 31.76
C ILE A 4 -7.25 4.94 32.90
N GLU A 5 -6.48 4.60 33.94
CA GLU A 5 -6.12 5.53 35.03
C GLU A 5 -5.41 6.78 34.47
N ALA A 6 -4.48 6.60 33.49
CA ALA A 6 -3.77 7.71 32.86
C ALA A 6 -4.69 8.60 32.01
N ILE A 7 -5.73 8.02 31.38
CA ILE A 7 -6.76 8.77 30.62
C ILE A 7 -7.73 9.49 31.56
N ASP A 8 -8.03 8.94 32.71
CA ASP A 8 -8.93 9.55 33.69
C ASP A 8 -8.28 10.69 34.48
N ASP A 9 -6.95 10.69 34.60
CA ASP A 9 -6.21 11.75 35.30
C ASP A 9 -6.10 13.01 34.42
N LYS A 10 -6.76 14.10 34.86
CA LYS A 10 -6.73 15.41 34.19
C LYS A 10 -5.34 16.05 34.10
N LYS A 11 -4.37 15.61 34.91
CA LYS A 11 -2.97 16.08 34.82
C LYS A 11 -2.16 15.33 33.77
N LEU A 12 -2.60 14.12 33.43
CA LEU A 12 -1.97 13.25 32.44
C LEU A 12 -2.72 13.32 31.09
N PHE A 13 -3.20 12.20 30.60
CA PHE A 13 -3.88 12.14 29.30
C PHE A 13 -5.32 12.70 29.33
N GLY A 14 -5.96 12.82 30.51
CA GLY A 14 -7.34 13.28 30.61
C GLY A 14 -7.60 14.67 30.02
N GLN A 15 -6.59 15.55 30.02
CA GLN A 15 -6.70 16.87 29.38
C GLN A 15 -6.79 16.80 27.83
N LEU A 16 -6.46 15.66 27.22
CA LEU A 16 -6.52 15.42 25.80
C LEU A 16 -7.94 15.08 25.30
N PHE A 17 -8.81 14.65 26.20
CA PHE A 17 -10.17 14.23 25.92
C PHE A 17 -11.18 15.30 26.32
N LYS A 18 -11.39 16.30 25.46
CA LYS A 18 -12.33 17.42 25.75
C LYS A 18 -13.78 16.98 25.96
N LYS A 19 -14.18 15.88 25.32
CA LYS A 19 -15.50 15.24 25.39
C LYS A 19 -15.32 13.74 25.58
N PRO A 20 -15.03 13.27 26.82
CA PRO A 20 -14.71 11.87 27.09
C PRO A 20 -15.77 10.88 26.60
N GLU A 21 -17.03 11.27 26.63
CA GLU A 21 -18.16 10.46 26.18
C GLU A 21 -18.05 10.07 24.69
N THR A 22 -17.42 10.89 23.87
CA THR A 22 -17.23 10.58 22.44
C THR A 22 -16.13 9.53 22.19
N TRP A 23 -15.40 9.15 23.22
CA TRP A 23 -14.31 8.17 23.20
C TRP A 23 -14.63 6.87 23.94
N ALA A 24 -15.89 6.69 24.38
CA ALA A 24 -16.30 5.54 25.17
C ALA A 24 -15.94 4.19 24.50
N THR A 25 -16.20 4.05 23.21
CA THR A 25 -15.86 2.82 22.45
C THR A 25 -14.35 2.58 22.35
N TRP A 26 -13.54 3.64 22.22
CA TRP A 26 -12.08 3.52 22.29
C TRP A 26 -11.60 3.12 23.69
N ARG A 27 -12.30 3.55 24.74
CA ARG A 27 -12.00 3.14 26.11
C ARG A 27 -12.17 1.61 26.27
N VAL A 28 -13.25 1.06 25.75
CA VAL A 28 -13.47 -0.39 25.75
C VAL A 28 -12.39 -1.14 24.95
N PHE A 29 -11.99 -0.61 23.79
CA PHE A 29 -10.85 -1.14 23.03
C PHE A 29 -9.57 -1.17 23.88
N LEU A 30 -9.24 -0.09 24.58
CA LEU A 30 -8.05 0.00 25.42
C LEU A 30 -8.10 -0.96 26.61
N GLN A 31 -9.27 -1.13 27.23
CA GLN A 31 -9.45 -2.12 28.30
C GLN A 31 -9.17 -3.53 27.77
N GLY A 32 -9.75 -3.91 26.62
CA GLY A 32 -9.48 -5.19 25.99
C GLY A 32 -8.02 -5.35 25.55
N LEU A 33 -7.42 -4.31 24.96
CA LEU A 33 -6.03 -4.35 24.51
C LEU A 33 -5.04 -4.63 25.64
N PHE A 34 -5.26 -4.02 26.81
CA PHE A 34 -4.38 -4.13 27.97
C PHE A 34 -4.85 -5.15 29.03
N GLY A 35 -5.86 -5.96 28.71
CA GLY A 35 -6.39 -6.98 29.61
C GLY A 35 -6.92 -6.40 30.93
N LEU A 36 -7.55 -5.24 30.86
CA LEU A 36 -8.11 -4.55 32.04
C LEU A 36 -9.58 -4.94 32.29
N PRO A 37 -10.07 -4.84 33.52
CA PRO A 37 -11.46 -5.13 33.81
C PRO A 37 -12.44 -4.35 32.93
N ILE A 38 -13.45 -5.05 32.42
CA ILE A 38 -14.53 -4.53 31.57
C ILE A 38 -15.84 -4.83 32.32
N ASN A 39 -16.71 -3.83 32.49
CA ASN A 39 -18.02 -4.04 33.09
C ASN A 39 -19.02 -4.68 32.09
N ASP A 40 -20.18 -5.14 32.58
CA ASP A 40 -21.14 -5.88 31.74
C ASP A 40 -21.62 -5.10 30.52
N VAL A 41 -21.81 -3.78 30.62
CA VAL A 41 -22.27 -2.92 29.52
C VAL A 41 -21.13 -2.76 28.47
N GLU A 42 -19.91 -2.52 28.93
CA GLU A 42 -18.74 -2.43 28.11
C GLU A 42 -18.40 -3.76 27.45
N LEU A 43 -18.67 -4.89 28.11
CA LEU A 43 -18.46 -6.24 27.59
C LEU A 43 -19.33 -6.52 26.36
N GLU A 44 -20.56 -6.07 26.32
CA GLU A 44 -21.41 -6.20 25.14
C GLU A 44 -20.82 -5.40 23.95
N THR A 45 -20.32 -4.20 24.20
CA THR A 45 -19.61 -3.40 23.18
C THR A 45 -18.32 -4.11 22.71
N PHE A 46 -17.57 -4.72 23.64
CA PHE A 46 -16.38 -5.49 23.33
C PHE A 46 -16.71 -6.69 22.42
N LYS A 47 -17.71 -7.50 22.80
CA LYS A 47 -18.18 -8.65 22.01
C LYS A 47 -18.63 -8.23 20.61
N GLN A 48 -19.38 -7.13 20.51
CA GLN A 48 -19.89 -6.62 19.24
C GLN A 48 -18.76 -6.32 18.23
N TYR A 49 -17.66 -5.72 18.68
CA TYR A 49 -16.59 -5.27 17.78
C TYR A 49 -15.40 -6.23 17.67
N THR A 50 -15.36 -7.27 18.50
CA THR A 50 -14.34 -8.32 18.42
C THR A 50 -14.87 -9.65 17.93
N GLY A 51 -16.19 -9.87 17.99
CA GLY A 51 -16.83 -11.17 17.74
C GLY A 51 -16.54 -12.21 18.83
N ARG A 52 -15.85 -11.84 19.92
CA ARG A 52 -15.45 -12.73 21.02
C ARG A 52 -16.57 -12.99 21.99
N THR A 53 -16.43 -14.02 22.81
CA THR A 53 -17.37 -14.33 23.90
C THR A 53 -16.93 -13.75 25.23
N LYS A 54 -15.62 -13.52 25.44
CA LYS A 54 -15.04 -12.98 26.67
C LYS A 54 -13.92 -11.96 26.37
N ALA A 55 -13.66 -11.10 27.34
CA ALA A 55 -12.53 -10.17 27.30
C ALA A 55 -11.22 -10.88 27.63
N PRO A 56 -10.07 -10.40 27.10
CA PRO A 56 -8.75 -10.90 27.48
C PRO A 56 -8.43 -10.60 28.94
N GLU A 57 -7.67 -11.46 29.59
CA GLU A 57 -7.22 -11.29 30.98
C GLU A 57 -5.81 -10.67 31.08
N LYS A 58 -5.10 -10.58 29.96
CA LYS A 58 -3.76 -9.98 29.85
C LYS A 58 -3.65 -9.09 28.62
N GLN A 59 -2.62 -8.25 28.59
CA GLN A 59 -2.32 -7.41 27.45
C GLN A 59 -2.07 -8.27 26.20
N ALA A 60 -2.70 -7.91 25.08
CA ALA A 60 -2.42 -8.52 23.78
C ALA A 60 -1.01 -8.15 23.30
N GLN A 61 -0.32 -9.10 22.67
CA GLN A 61 0.98 -8.87 22.03
C GLN A 61 0.81 -8.19 20.65
N GLU A 62 -0.24 -8.58 19.94
CA GLU A 62 -0.63 -7.97 18.67
C GLU A 62 -2.08 -7.50 18.73
N ALA A 63 -2.34 -6.34 18.13
CA ALA A 63 -3.71 -5.86 17.96
C ALA A 63 -3.89 -5.24 16.58
N PHE A 64 -5.05 -5.48 15.98
CA PHE A 64 -5.43 -4.89 14.71
C PHE A 64 -6.76 -4.14 14.87
N ALA A 65 -6.70 -2.81 14.83
CA ALA A 65 -7.87 -1.95 14.90
C ALA A 65 -8.33 -1.57 13.48
N ILE A 66 -9.32 -2.30 13.00
CA ILE A 66 -9.96 -2.12 11.69
C ILE A 66 -11.13 -1.16 11.90
N VAL A 67 -10.89 0.12 11.65
CA VAL A 67 -11.83 1.18 12.00
C VAL A 67 -12.03 2.11 10.81
N GLY A 68 -13.25 2.51 10.55
CA GLY A 68 -13.57 3.41 9.46
C GLY A 68 -12.83 4.75 9.53
N ARG A 69 -12.79 5.46 8.41
CA ARG A 69 -12.14 6.78 8.28
C ARG A 69 -12.67 7.77 9.32
N ARG A 70 -11.83 8.69 9.81
CA ARG A 70 -12.19 9.67 10.85
C ARG A 70 -12.64 9.06 12.18
N GLY A 71 -12.46 7.75 12.40
CA GLY A 71 -12.78 7.06 13.65
C GLY A 71 -11.82 7.34 14.80
N GLY A 72 -10.76 8.13 14.64
CA GLY A 72 -9.82 8.50 15.71
C GLY A 72 -8.59 7.60 15.85
N LYS A 73 -8.35 6.67 14.91
CA LYS A 73 -7.24 5.70 14.92
C LYS A 73 -5.88 6.31 15.28
N SER A 74 -5.41 7.26 14.48
CA SER A 74 -4.06 7.84 14.62
C SER A 74 -3.88 8.59 15.95
N TYR A 75 -4.96 9.20 16.48
CA TYR A 75 -4.90 9.89 17.77
C TYR A 75 -4.76 8.92 18.95
N ILE A 76 -5.57 7.86 18.98
CA ILE A 76 -5.48 6.81 20.01
C ILE A 76 -4.16 6.07 19.93
N SER A 77 -3.65 5.82 18.74
CA SER A 77 -2.34 5.18 18.54
C SER A 77 -1.20 6.03 19.10
N ALA A 78 -1.28 7.36 18.93
CA ALA A 78 -0.30 8.27 19.56
C ALA A 78 -0.37 8.22 21.10
N ILE A 79 -1.56 8.08 21.68
CA ILE A 79 -1.74 7.92 23.13
C ILE A 79 -1.15 6.59 23.60
N ILE A 80 -1.42 5.48 22.88
CA ILE A 80 -0.84 4.16 23.17
C ILE A 80 0.69 4.23 23.08
N ALA A 81 1.25 4.81 22.02
CA ALA A 81 2.68 4.97 21.85
C ALA A 81 3.31 5.76 23.01
N CYS A 82 2.70 6.88 23.42
CA CYS A 82 3.17 7.65 24.56
C CYS A 82 3.02 6.88 25.88
N TYR A 83 1.93 6.11 26.05
CA TYR A 83 1.74 5.28 27.23
C TYR A 83 2.82 4.20 27.35
N MET A 84 3.10 3.48 26.27
CA MET A 84 4.16 2.46 26.21
C MET A 84 5.55 3.06 26.45
N ALA A 85 5.78 4.29 26.00
CA ALA A 85 7.06 4.97 26.18
C ALA A 85 7.27 5.54 27.58
N LEU A 86 6.21 5.99 28.27
CA LEU A 86 6.31 6.75 29.53
C LEU A 86 5.97 5.95 30.78
N PHE A 87 5.07 4.95 30.66
CA PHE A 87 4.48 4.27 31.83
C PHE A 87 4.95 2.83 32.02
N HIS A 88 5.76 2.31 31.08
CA HIS A 88 6.42 1.02 31.22
C HIS A 88 7.90 1.21 31.56
N ASP A 89 8.40 0.39 32.43
CA ASP A 89 9.83 0.31 32.75
C ASP A 89 10.48 -0.77 31.88
N TRP A 90 11.20 -0.35 30.84
CA TRP A 90 11.89 -1.22 29.90
C TRP A 90 13.34 -1.52 30.30
N ALA A 91 13.91 -0.75 31.24
CA ALA A 91 15.30 -0.88 31.64
C ALA A 91 15.73 -2.29 32.06
N PRO A 92 14.88 -3.10 32.74
CA PRO A 92 15.25 -4.48 33.12
C PRO A 92 15.46 -5.42 31.93
N TYR A 93 14.98 -5.07 30.74
CA TYR A 93 15.04 -5.90 29.52
C TYR A 93 16.09 -5.42 28.54
N LEU A 94 16.79 -4.31 28.84
CA LEU A 94 17.78 -3.72 27.94
C LEU A 94 19.20 -4.11 28.37
N SER A 95 20.04 -4.43 27.40
CA SER A 95 21.47 -4.58 27.61
C SER A 95 22.16 -3.22 27.82
N PRO A 96 23.32 -3.15 28.47
CA PRO A 96 24.06 -1.91 28.62
C PRO A 96 24.32 -1.22 27.28
N GLY A 97 23.86 0.03 27.15
CA GLY A 97 23.97 0.83 25.93
C GLY A 97 22.82 0.63 24.92
N GLU A 98 21.88 -0.27 25.20
CA GLU A 98 20.70 -0.50 24.38
C GLU A 98 19.61 0.54 24.68
N THR A 99 18.77 0.80 23.70
CA THR A 99 17.62 1.73 23.78
C THR A 99 16.35 1.02 23.36
N ALA A 100 15.28 1.17 24.12
CA ALA A 100 13.95 0.68 23.73
C ALA A 100 13.33 1.61 22.68
N HIS A 101 12.75 1.04 21.63
CA HIS A 101 12.17 1.81 20.55
C HIS A 101 10.66 1.66 20.46
N VAL A 102 9.96 2.81 20.43
CA VAL A 102 8.57 2.93 19.99
C VAL A 102 8.59 3.41 18.55
N MET A 103 8.11 2.58 17.62
CA MET A 103 8.16 2.88 16.19
C MET A 103 6.78 3.24 15.64
N CYS A 104 6.70 4.36 14.91
CA CYS A 104 5.53 4.77 14.13
C CYS A 104 5.85 4.52 12.66
N ILE A 105 5.21 3.53 12.06
CA ILE A 105 5.51 3.04 10.72
C ILE A 105 4.31 3.33 9.81
N ALA A 106 4.54 3.95 8.66
CA ALA A 106 3.54 4.21 7.64
C ALA A 106 4.15 4.06 6.23
N THR A 107 3.31 4.11 5.20
CA THR A 107 3.75 4.03 3.79
C THR A 107 4.78 5.09 3.43
N ASP A 108 4.59 6.31 3.95
CA ASP A 108 5.51 7.42 3.73
C ASP A 108 5.73 8.25 5.01
N ARG A 109 6.74 9.11 4.96
CA ARG A 109 7.11 9.97 6.10
C ARG A 109 6.06 11.00 6.45
N VAL A 110 5.25 11.45 5.50
CA VAL A 110 4.21 12.46 5.73
C VAL A 110 3.09 11.84 6.57
N GLN A 111 2.65 10.63 6.22
CA GLN A 111 1.65 9.89 6.98
C GLN A 111 2.14 9.53 8.38
N ALA A 112 3.35 8.95 8.50
CA ALA A 112 3.94 8.68 9.81
C ALA A 112 4.11 9.95 10.65
N GLY A 113 4.33 11.10 10.00
CA GLY A 113 4.40 12.42 10.59
C GLY A 113 3.09 12.86 11.28
N VAL A 114 1.93 12.35 10.87
CA VAL A 114 0.64 12.66 11.51
C VAL A 114 0.61 12.11 12.94
N ILE A 115 0.88 10.82 13.13
CA ILE A 115 0.93 10.22 14.48
C ILE A 115 2.04 10.86 15.30
N PHE A 116 3.20 11.09 14.70
CA PHE A 116 4.33 11.73 15.37
C PHE A 116 4.03 13.17 15.80
N GLY A 117 3.22 13.91 15.02
CA GLY A 117 2.71 15.22 15.39
C GLY A 117 1.85 15.17 16.66
N TYR A 118 0.95 14.19 16.77
CA TYR A 118 0.19 13.97 18.00
C TYR A 118 1.09 13.59 19.17
N ILE A 119 2.07 12.72 18.97
CA ILE A 119 3.05 12.34 20.00
C ILE A 119 3.82 13.57 20.51
N LYS A 120 4.31 14.43 19.60
CA LYS A 120 4.98 15.70 19.96
C LYS A 120 4.07 16.59 20.81
N ALA A 121 2.80 16.73 20.43
CA ALA A 121 1.84 17.52 21.17
C ALA A 121 1.58 16.94 22.58
N ILE A 122 1.42 15.62 22.71
CA ILE A 122 1.23 14.92 23.98
C ILE A 122 2.46 15.07 24.88
N LEU A 123 3.65 14.80 24.38
CA LEU A 123 4.90 14.94 25.15
C LEU A 123 5.21 16.39 25.50
N GLY A 124 4.70 17.36 24.73
CA GLY A 124 4.80 18.79 25.02
C GLY A 124 3.95 19.27 26.22
N LEU A 125 3.04 18.43 26.74
CA LEU A 125 2.27 18.75 27.94
C LEU A 125 3.19 18.96 29.15
N LYS A 126 2.80 19.89 30.04
CA LYS A 126 3.62 20.31 31.19
C LYS A 126 4.17 19.12 31.99
N MET A 127 3.37 18.06 32.15
CA MET A 127 3.74 16.87 32.93
C MET A 127 4.81 16.03 32.26
N PHE A 128 4.80 15.93 30.92
CA PHE A 128 5.71 15.06 30.17
C PHE A 128 6.92 15.77 29.59
N LYS A 129 6.85 17.10 29.43
CA LYS A 129 7.95 17.89 28.83
C LYS A 129 9.29 17.67 29.49
N GLY A 130 9.31 17.47 30.81
CA GLY A 130 10.52 17.18 31.57
C GLY A 130 11.16 15.82 31.31
N GLN A 131 10.44 14.89 30.67
CA GLN A 131 10.92 13.54 30.33
C GLN A 131 11.69 13.54 28.99
N ILE A 132 11.54 14.58 28.19
CA ILE A 132 12.24 14.68 26.90
C ILE A 132 13.70 15.01 27.15
N GLU A 133 14.59 14.16 26.62
CA GLU A 133 16.03 14.40 26.59
C GLU A 133 16.40 15.20 25.33
N LYS A 134 15.94 14.72 24.16
CA LYS A 134 16.22 15.34 22.86
C LYS A 134 15.05 15.19 21.91
N MET A 135 14.72 16.25 21.19
CA MET A 135 13.69 16.23 20.14
C MET A 135 14.34 16.52 18.78
N LEU A 136 14.25 15.56 17.87
CA LEU A 136 14.73 15.64 16.50
C LEU A 136 13.55 15.66 15.52
N THR A 137 13.82 15.75 14.24
CA THR A 137 12.78 15.79 13.19
C THR A 137 11.94 14.52 13.18
N GLU A 138 12.58 13.35 13.26
CA GLU A 138 11.96 12.02 13.13
C GLU A 138 12.16 11.15 14.39
N GLU A 139 12.72 11.69 15.47
CA GLU A 139 13.02 10.95 16.69
C GLU A 139 12.86 11.82 17.93
N ILE A 140 12.28 11.27 18.99
CA ILE A 140 12.23 11.88 20.32
C ILE A 140 12.88 10.91 21.30
N LYS A 141 13.98 11.34 21.93
CA LYS A 141 14.65 10.58 22.99
C LYS A 141 14.12 11.00 24.34
N LEU A 142 13.78 10.02 25.15
CA LEU A 142 13.31 10.20 26.51
C LEU A 142 14.41 9.84 27.50
N LYS A 143 14.38 10.41 28.71
CA LYS A 143 15.36 10.18 29.78
C LYS A 143 15.36 8.75 30.34
N ASN A 144 14.29 7.99 30.12
CA ASN A 144 14.14 6.60 30.57
C ASN A 144 14.67 5.58 29.54
N GLN A 145 15.61 5.94 28.68
CA GLN A 145 16.20 5.09 27.64
C GLN A 145 15.19 4.59 26.59
N VAL A 146 14.10 5.34 26.36
CA VAL A 146 13.14 5.07 25.29
C VAL A 146 13.31 6.11 24.19
N SER A 147 13.27 5.64 22.96
CA SER A 147 13.24 6.52 21.76
C SER A 147 11.98 6.26 20.96
N ILE A 148 11.24 7.32 20.64
CA ILE A 148 10.07 7.26 19.76
C ILE A 148 10.50 7.73 18.38
N ARG A 149 10.30 6.89 17.34
CA ARG A 149 10.79 7.15 15.99
C ARG A 149 9.73 7.00 14.93
N VAL A 150 9.87 7.80 13.87
CA VAL A 150 9.17 7.60 12.61
C VAL A 150 10.00 6.65 11.73
N ALA A 151 9.34 5.69 11.11
CA ALA A 151 9.93 4.79 10.13
C ALA A 151 9.01 4.67 8.92
N THR A 152 9.59 4.42 7.76
CA THR A 152 8.85 4.04 6.54
C THR A 152 8.78 2.52 6.43
N CYS A 153 7.91 2.04 5.56
CA CYS A 153 7.73 0.62 5.26
C CYS A 153 8.95 -0.02 4.55
N ASP A 154 10.14 0.14 5.12
CA ASP A 154 11.37 -0.53 4.66
C ASP A 154 11.88 -1.45 5.77
N PHE A 155 11.74 -2.77 5.55
CA PHE A 155 12.15 -3.80 6.52
C PHE A 155 13.64 -3.75 6.88
N ARG A 156 14.49 -3.19 6.02
CA ARG A 156 15.93 -3.06 6.26
C ARG A 156 16.23 -2.08 7.39
N THR A 157 15.39 -1.04 7.52
CA THR A 157 15.55 0.00 8.53
C THR A 157 15.03 -0.41 9.92
N LEU A 158 14.33 -1.55 10.02
CA LEU A 158 13.72 -2.03 11.26
C LEU A 158 14.57 -3.09 12.00
N ARG A 159 15.53 -3.69 11.32
CA ARG A 159 16.41 -4.72 11.91
C ARG A 159 17.46 -4.09 12.84
N GLY A 160 17.71 -4.75 13.95
CA GLY A 160 18.73 -4.34 14.92
C GLY A 160 18.25 -3.38 16.00
N TYR A 161 16.95 -3.07 16.06
CA TYR A 161 16.35 -2.31 17.15
C TYR A 161 15.61 -3.21 18.13
N THR A 162 15.70 -2.90 19.41
CA THR A 162 14.85 -3.49 20.46
C THR A 162 13.54 -2.71 20.47
N VAL A 163 12.53 -3.28 19.81
CA VAL A 163 11.21 -2.65 19.63
C VAL A 163 10.30 -3.05 20.78
N VAL A 164 9.75 -2.08 21.50
CA VAL A 164 8.79 -2.30 22.59
C VAL A 164 7.35 -1.94 22.21
N CYS A 165 7.20 -1.11 21.18
CA CYS A 165 5.90 -0.83 20.58
C CYS A 165 6.08 -0.49 19.10
N ALA A 166 5.33 -1.14 18.23
CA ALA A 166 5.26 -0.83 16.81
C ALA A 166 3.84 -0.42 16.45
N VAL A 167 3.64 0.82 16.03
CA VAL A 167 2.38 1.33 15.49
C VAL A 167 2.47 1.33 13.97
N CYS A 168 1.70 0.47 13.34
CA CYS A 168 1.63 0.29 11.89
C CYS A 168 0.38 1.00 11.35
N ASP A 169 0.55 2.23 10.81
CA ASP A 169 -0.57 3.07 10.33
C ASP A 169 -0.93 2.74 8.89
N GLU A 170 -2.24 2.69 8.63
CA GLU A 170 -2.87 2.35 7.35
C GLU A 170 -2.33 1.05 6.73
N LEU A 171 -2.22 0.01 7.56
CA LEU A 171 -1.62 -1.29 7.22
C LEU A 171 -2.25 -1.96 5.97
N ALA A 172 -3.55 -1.76 5.70
CA ALA A 172 -4.22 -2.28 4.51
C ALA A 172 -3.67 -1.70 3.20
N PHE A 173 -3.00 -0.54 3.26
CA PHE A 173 -2.49 0.20 2.10
C PHE A 173 -0.97 0.10 1.95
N TRP A 174 -0.30 -0.73 2.77
CA TRP A 174 1.12 -0.94 2.66
C TRP A 174 1.46 -1.76 1.43
N ARG A 175 1.76 -1.06 0.37
CA ARG A 175 2.25 -1.61 -0.90
C ARG A 175 3.53 -0.88 -1.26
N SER A 176 4.50 -1.57 -1.79
CA SER A 176 5.77 -1.01 -2.28
C SER A 176 6.31 -1.86 -3.41
N GLU A 177 7.45 -1.48 -3.92
CA GLU A 177 8.21 -2.23 -4.94
C GLU A 177 8.64 -3.65 -4.49
N SER A 178 8.39 -4.06 -3.25
CA SER A 178 8.67 -5.43 -2.77
C SER A 178 7.43 -6.32 -2.90
N LEU A 179 7.66 -7.63 -2.94
CA LEU A 179 6.65 -8.67 -3.20
C LEU A 179 5.46 -8.65 -2.20
N ASN A 180 5.72 -8.35 -0.92
CA ASN A 180 4.67 -8.19 0.09
C ASN A 180 5.20 -7.37 1.28
N PRO A 181 5.33 -6.04 1.15
CA PRO A 181 6.01 -5.22 2.15
C PRO A 181 5.37 -5.32 3.54
N ALA A 182 4.04 -5.37 3.60
CA ALA A 182 3.34 -5.47 4.87
C ALA A 182 3.66 -6.79 5.59
N ALA A 183 3.67 -7.93 4.89
CA ALA A 183 4.01 -9.22 5.47
C ALA A 183 5.49 -9.29 5.88
N GLU A 184 6.41 -8.79 5.05
CA GLU A 184 7.84 -8.75 5.35
C GLU A 184 8.14 -7.88 6.58
N ILE A 185 7.49 -6.73 6.69
CA ILE A 185 7.65 -5.83 7.83
C ILE A 185 7.10 -6.45 9.10
N LEU A 186 5.91 -7.04 9.08
CA LEU A 186 5.36 -7.75 10.24
C LEU A 186 6.25 -8.94 10.64
N THR A 187 6.80 -9.68 9.67
CA THR A 187 7.76 -10.76 9.90
C THR A 187 9.06 -10.26 10.52
N ALA A 188 9.52 -9.05 10.18
CA ALA A 188 10.71 -8.46 10.77
C ALA A 188 10.44 -7.88 12.18
N LEU A 189 9.24 -7.34 12.43
CA LEU A 189 8.86 -6.74 13.72
C LEU A 189 8.61 -7.78 14.81
N ARG A 190 7.96 -8.90 14.50
CA ARG A 190 7.62 -9.93 15.50
C ARG A 190 8.82 -10.44 16.31
N PRO A 191 9.96 -10.80 15.70
CA PRO A 191 11.15 -11.15 16.48
C PRO A 191 11.72 -9.99 17.30
N ALA A 192 11.65 -8.76 16.78
CA ALA A 192 12.16 -7.58 17.50
C ALA A 192 11.33 -7.24 18.75
N LEU A 193 10.06 -7.60 18.77
CA LEU A 193 9.14 -7.46 19.90
C LEU A 193 9.22 -8.65 20.88
N ALA A 194 9.51 -9.86 20.38
CA ALA A 194 9.45 -11.10 21.16
C ALA A 194 10.43 -11.16 22.34
N THR A 195 11.51 -10.39 22.30
CA THR A 195 12.53 -10.37 23.36
C THR A 195 12.14 -9.55 24.59
N THR A 196 11.08 -8.74 24.48
CA THR A 196 10.68 -7.79 25.53
C THR A 196 9.24 -8.08 25.98
N PRO A 197 9.03 -8.70 27.15
CA PRO A 197 7.70 -8.95 27.69
C PRO A 197 6.87 -7.68 27.82
N GLY A 198 5.60 -7.74 27.40
CA GLY A 198 4.71 -6.56 27.42
C GLY A 198 4.90 -5.61 26.23
N SER A 199 5.73 -5.97 25.24
CA SER A 199 5.80 -5.25 23.95
C SER A 199 4.47 -5.37 23.18
N LEU A 200 4.23 -4.45 22.25
CA LEU A 200 2.97 -4.36 21.51
C LEU A 200 3.20 -4.10 20.01
N LEU A 201 2.60 -4.91 19.15
CA LEU A 201 2.39 -4.59 17.75
C LEU A 201 0.95 -4.11 17.56
N LEU A 202 0.77 -2.88 17.11
CA LEU A 202 -0.54 -2.28 16.83
C LEU A 202 -0.67 -1.94 15.35
N GLY A 203 -1.44 -2.72 14.61
CA GLY A 203 -1.86 -2.40 13.25
C GLY A 203 -3.16 -1.60 13.26
N ILE A 204 -3.18 -0.45 12.62
CA ILE A 204 -4.39 0.36 12.47
C ILE A 204 -4.64 0.64 11.00
N SER A 205 -5.88 0.49 10.56
CA SER A 205 -6.28 0.81 9.19
C SER A 205 -7.79 0.92 9.03
N SER A 206 -8.23 1.61 7.98
CA SER A 206 -9.51 1.30 7.37
C SER A 206 -9.35 0.01 6.56
N PRO A 207 -10.38 -0.85 6.44
CA PRO A 207 -10.27 -2.03 5.59
C PRO A 207 -10.22 -1.61 4.12
N TYR A 208 -9.60 -2.45 3.31
CA TYR A 208 -9.54 -2.25 1.86
C TYR A 208 -9.99 -3.54 1.13
N SER A 209 -9.14 -4.23 0.44
CA SER A 209 -9.44 -5.49 -0.26
C SER A 209 -9.43 -6.70 0.68
N LYS A 210 -10.03 -7.82 0.25
CA LYS A 210 -9.98 -9.12 0.92
C LYS A 210 -8.63 -9.82 0.70
N SER A 211 -7.54 -9.08 0.86
CA SER A 211 -6.17 -9.56 0.68
C SER A 211 -5.19 -8.84 1.62
N GLY A 212 -4.02 -9.44 1.78
CA GLY A 212 -2.93 -8.87 2.59
C GLY A 212 -3.04 -9.14 4.09
N PRO A 213 -1.98 -8.79 4.86
CA PRO A 213 -1.83 -9.21 6.26
C PRO A 213 -2.95 -8.76 7.20
N LEU A 214 -3.55 -7.58 6.96
CA LEU A 214 -4.66 -7.11 7.78
C LEU A 214 -5.90 -7.99 7.60
N TYR A 215 -6.24 -8.33 6.36
CA TYR A 215 -7.38 -9.21 6.07
C TYR A 215 -7.13 -10.63 6.55
N GLU A 216 -5.92 -11.17 6.35
CA GLU A 216 -5.56 -12.51 6.82
C GLU A 216 -5.62 -12.61 8.35
N SER A 217 -5.14 -11.59 9.07
CA SER A 217 -5.27 -11.53 10.53
C SER A 217 -6.74 -11.46 10.96
N PHE A 218 -7.55 -10.66 10.28
CA PHE A 218 -9.00 -10.59 10.52
C PHE A 218 -9.66 -11.95 10.28
N LYS A 219 -9.43 -12.59 9.13
CA LYS A 219 -10.02 -13.88 8.75
C LYS A 219 -9.69 -14.99 9.74
N GLN A 220 -8.46 -15.00 10.27
CA GLN A 220 -7.97 -16.07 11.14
C GLN A 220 -8.29 -15.84 12.62
N ARG A 221 -8.40 -14.58 13.07
CA ARG A 221 -8.41 -14.24 14.49
C ARG A 221 -9.65 -13.49 14.98
N TYR A 222 -10.49 -12.95 14.06
CA TYR A 222 -11.73 -12.31 14.49
C TYR A 222 -12.69 -13.32 15.12
N GLY A 223 -13.24 -13.00 16.29
CA GLY A 223 -14.12 -13.89 17.04
C GLY A 223 -13.41 -15.01 17.81
N VAL A 224 -12.08 -15.10 17.74
CA VAL A 224 -11.32 -16.10 18.48
C VAL A 224 -10.97 -15.56 19.87
N ASP A 225 -11.33 -16.30 20.91
CA ASP A 225 -10.98 -15.98 22.31
C ASP A 225 -9.50 -16.33 22.56
N ASP A 226 -8.60 -15.43 22.14
CA ASP A 226 -7.14 -15.54 22.20
C ASP A 226 -6.59 -14.31 22.95
N ASP A 227 -5.76 -14.52 23.94
CA ASP A 227 -5.19 -13.41 24.72
C ASP A 227 -4.02 -12.72 24.02
N ASP A 228 -3.37 -13.37 23.04
CA ASP A 228 -2.17 -12.82 22.40
C ASP A 228 -2.49 -11.88 21.23
N VAL A 229 -3.62 -12.10 20.51
CA VAL A 229 -3.98 -11.31 19.33
C VAL A 229 -5.39 -10.74 19.45
N LEU A 230 -5.53 -9.42 19.44
CA LEU A 230 -6.82 -8.74 19.49
C LEU A 230 -7.19 -8.18 18.11
N ILE A 231 -8.34 -8.60 17.57
CA ILE A 231 -8.94 -7.97 16.38
C ILE A 231 -10.14 -7.12 16.84
N TRP A 232 -10.11 -5.85 16.47
CA TRP A 232 -11.19 -4.91 16.70
C TRP A 232 -11.69 -4.36 15.37
N LYS A 233 -12.96 -4.57 15.05
CA LYS A 233 -13.58 -4.09 13.81
C LYS A 233 -14.81 -3.26 14.12
N ALA A 234 -14.76 -1.96 13.82
CA ALA A 234 -15.87 -1.06 14.17
C ALA A 234 -16.08 0.04 13.13
N PRO A 235 -17.33 0.41 12.79
CA PRO A 235 -17.66 1.51 11.89
C PRO A 235 -17.27 2.86 12.50
N THR A 236 -17.07 3.85 11.64
CA THR A 236 -16.72 5.23 12.05
C THR A 236 -17.64 5.78 13.12
N LYS A 237 -18.95 5.65 12.93
CA LYS A 237 -19.96 6.23 13.83
C LYS A 237 -19.87 5.69 15.26
N ALA A 238 -19.52 4.42 15.42
CA ALA A 238 -19.33 3.79 16.73
C ALA A 238 -18.09 4.31 17.45
N MET A 239 -17.01 4.57 16.70
CA MET A 239 -15.73 5.02 17.25
C MET A 239 -15.66 6.56 17.38
N ASN A 240 -16.42 7.28 16.57
CA ASN A 240 -16.54 8.72 16.57
C ASN A 240 -18.00 9.16 16.33
N PRO A 241 -18.81 9.28 17.36
CA PRO A 241 -20.24 9.64 17.25
C PRO A 241 -20.47 11.07 16.75
N THR A 242 -19.42 11.91 16.66
CA THR A 242 -19.53 13.31 16.17
C THR A 242 -19.69 13.41 14.66
N ILE A 243 -19.40 12.36 13.92
CA ILE A 243 -19.56 12.33 12.46
C ILE A 243 -21.05 12.30 12.10
N SER A 244 -21.48 13.14 11.17
CA SER A 244 -22.89 13.20 10.74
C SER A 244 -23.29 11.99 9.89
N ASP A 245 -24.50 11.49 10.08
CA ASP A 245 -25.04 10.38 9.29
C ASP A 245 -25.18 10.78 7.81
N SER A 246 -25.55 12.04 7.54
CA SER A 246 -25.68 12.57 6.16
C SER A 246 -24.36 12.53 5.37
N LEU A 247 -23.20 12.64 6.03
CA LEU A 247 -21.91 12.49 5.37
C LEU A 247 -21.69 11.03 4.92
N ILE A 248 -22.00 10.08 5.81
CA ILE A 248 -21.86 8.65 5.55
C ILE A 248 -22.84 8.22 4.44
N GLU A 249 -24.11 8.64 4.52
CA GLU A 249 -25.12 8.33 3.53
C GLU A 249 -24.75 8.87 2.12
N ARG A 250 -24.18 10.09 2.06
CA ARG A 250 -23.70 10.64 0.78
C ARG A 250 -22.58 9.82 0.19
N ALA A 251 -21.58 9.47 1.00
CA ALA A 251 -20.47 8.63 0.55
C ALA A 251 -20.93 7.26 0.04
N LEU A 252 -21.91 6.63 0.74
CA LEU A 252 -22.51 5.36 0.31
C LEU A 252 -23.30 5.47 -1.00
N LYS A 253 -23.86 6.66 -1.30
CA LYS A 253 -24.56 6.91 -2.57
C LYS A 253 -23.59 7.17 -3.72
N GLU A 254 -22.46 7.82 -3.46
CA GLU A 254 -21.43 8.13 -4.45
C GLU A 254 -20.68 6.86 -4.89
N ASP A 255 -20.20 6.07 -3.95
CA ASP A 255 -19.56 4.77 -4.18
C ASP A 255 -19.90 3.83 -3.00
N TYR A 256 -20.82 2.89 -3.23
CA TYR A 256 -21.29 2.01 -2.17
C TYR A 256 -20.19 1.14 -1.58
N SER A 257 -19.35 0.54 -2.42
CA SER A 257 -18.27 -0.36 -1.97
C SER A 257 -17.16 0.37 -1.22
N ALA A 258 -16.72 1.50 -1.76
CA ALA A 258 -15.74 2.35 -1.07
C ALA A 258 -16.32 2.94 0.21
N GLY A 259 -17.59 3.41 0.17
CA GLY A 259 -18.28 3.94 1.35
C GLY A 259 -18.41 2.93 2.48
N LYS A 260 -18.72 1.67 2.16
CA LYS A 260 -18.73 0.57 3.16
C LYS A 260 -17.36 0.36 3.80
N ALA A 261 -16.31 0.33 3.02
CA ALA A 261 -14.95 0.18 3.54
C ALA A 261 -14.53 1.38 4.40
N GLU A 262 -14.73 2.58 3.89
CA GLU A 262 -14.27 3.80 4.56
C GLU A 262 -15.06 4.15 5.83
N TRP A 263 -16.37 3.90 5.85
CA TRP A 263 -17.23 4.36 6.94
C TRP A 263 -17.81 3.24 7.79
N LEU A 264 -18.12 2.08 7.20
CA LEU A 264 -18.72 0.94 7.92
C LEU A 264 -17.70 -0.12 8.35
N ALA A 265 -16.42 0.08 8.00
CA ALA A 265 -15.32 -0.84 8.30
C ALA A 265 -15.54 -2.25 7.68
N GLU A 266 -16.09 -2.33 6.48
CA GLU A 266 -16.28 -3.58 5.75
C GLU A 266 -15.20 -3.73 4.65
N PHE A 267 -14.62 -4.92 4.53
CA PHE A 267 -13.69 -5.20 3.45
C PHE A 267 -14.42 -5.19 2.10
N ARG A 268 -13.78 -4.63 1.09
CA ARG A 268 -14.36 -4.53 -0.26
C ARG A 268 -14.44 -5.91 -0.91
N GLU A 269 -15.59 -6.18 -1.53
CA GLU A 269 -15.87 -7.42 -2.27
C GLU A 269 -15.74 -7.23 -3.79
N ASP A 270 -15.73 -5.99 -4.22
CA ASP A 270 -15.65 -5.59 -5.63
C ASP A 270 -14.22 -5.46 -6.16
N LEU A 271 -13.22 -5.75 -5.32
CA LEU A 271 -11.81 -5.72 -5.69
C LEU A 271 -11.24 -7.14 -5.68
N GLU A 272 -10.80 -7.58 -6.84
CA GLU A 272 -10.11 -8.85 -7.01
C GLU A 272 -8.69 -8.62 -7.54
N THR A 273 -7.75 -9.46 -7.16
CA THR A 273 -6.43 -9.51 -7.79
C THR A 273 -6.62 -9.87 -9.27
N PHE A 274 -6.16 -9.01 -10.16
CA PHE A 274 -6.37 -9.22 -11.59
C PHE A 274 -5.51 -10.36 -12.15
N LEU A 275 -4.20 -10.36 -11.82
CA LEU A 275 -3.25 -11.39 -12.24
C LEU A 275 -2.62 -12.06 -11.02
N THR A 276 -2.54 -13.38 -11.00
CA THR A 276 -1.84 -14.09 -9.92
C THR A 276 -0.33 -14.04 -10.12
N THR A 277 0.42 -14.13 -9.04
CA THR A 277 1.88 -14.13 -9.07
C THR A 277 2.42 -15.26 -9.94
N GLU A 278 1.83 -16.43 -9.84
CA GLU A 278 2.25 -17.65 -10.55
C GLU A 278 2.13 -17.49 -12.07
N ILE A 279 1.05 -16.86 -12.55
CA ILE A 279 0.84 -16.63 -14.00
C ILE A 279 1.88 -15.63 -14.53
N ILE A 280 2.17 -14.58 -13.78
CA ILE A 280 3.19 -13.58 -14.18
C ILE A 280 4.58 -14.21 -14.19
N GLU A 281 4.95 -14.95 -13.13
CA GLU A 281 6.25 -15.62 -13.03
C GLU A 281 6.47 -16.65 -14.14
N ALA A 282 5.41 -17.37 -14.53
CA ALA A 282 5.48 -18.36 -15.60
C ALA A 282 5.81 -17.76 -16.98
N ALA A 283 5.48 -16.49 -17.19
CA ALA A 283 5.77 -15.78 -18.44
C ALA A 283 7.14 -15.06 -18.43
N ILE A 284 7.73 -14.82 -17.26
CA ILE A 284 9.04 -14.15 -17.16
C ILE A 284 10.16 -15.13 -17.48
N ILE A 285 11.05 -14.75 -18.38
CA ILE A 285 12.24 -15.52 -18.67
C ILE A 285 13.39 -15.02 -17.78
N PRO A 286 13.82 -15.81 -16.78
CA PRO A 286 14.83 -15.37 -15.82
C PRO A 286 16.15 -14.95 -16.50
N GLY A 287 16.70 -13.80 -16.08
CA GLY A 287 17.96 -13.27 -16.59
C GLY A 287 17.86 -12.60 -17.99
N ARG A 288 16.65 -12.52 -18.56
CA ARG A 288 16.43 -11.82 -19.84
C ARG A 288 15.99 -10.38 -19.54
N PHE A 289 16.89 -9.41 -19.70
CA PHE A 289 16.62 -7.99 -19.43
C PHE A 289 16.25 -7.21 -20.68
N GLU A 290 16.77 -7.60 -21.84
CA GLU A 290 16.46 -7.07 -23.15
C GLU A 290 16.83 -8.08 -24.24
N LEU A 291 16.30 -7.91 -25.45
CA LEU A 291 16.65 -8.69 -26.63
C LEU A 291 17.11 -7.74 -27.76
N PRO A 292 18.13 -8.11 -28.54
CA PRO A 292 18.54 -7.34 -29.71
C PRO A 292 17.53 -7.51 -30.84
N ARG A 293 17.49 -6.54 -31.77
CA ARG A 293 16.70 -6.63 -32.99
C ARG A 293 17.06 -7.86 -33.81
N LEU A 294 16.05 -8.57 -34.31
CA LEU A 294 16.17 -9.63 -35.29
C LEU A 294 15.87 -9.07 -36.71
N GLU A 295 16.63 -9.47 -37.71
CA GLU A 295 16.36 -9.07 -39.11
C GLU A 295 15.07 -9.75 -39.59
N GLY A 296 14.26 -9.01 -40.35
CA GLY A 296 13.02 -9.51 -40.94
C GLY A 296 11.84 -9.59 -39.94
N THR A 297 12.05 -9.21 -38.68
CA THR A 297 10.99 -9.21 -37.65
C THR A 297 10.34 -7.83 -37.59
N GLN A 298 9.00 -7.82 -37.50
CA GLN A 298 8.21 -6.62 -37.26
C GLN A 298 8.07 -6.38 -35.77
N TYR A 299 8.33 -5.16 -35.35
CA TYR A 299 8.27 -4.74 -33.94
C TYR A 299 7.16 -3.71 -33.71
N PHE A 300 6.57 -3.77 -32.54
CA PHE A 300 5.50 -2.88 -32.09
C PHE A 300 5.95 -2.13 -30.84
N CYS A 301 5.73 -0.83 -30.86
CA CYS A 301 6.14 0.03 -29.76
C CYS A 301 4.91 0.67 -29.09
N PHE A 302 4.86 0.59 -27.77
CA PHE A 302 3.89 1.30 -26.96
C PHE A 302 4.60 2.22 -25.97
N VAL A 303 4.10 3.45 -25.82
CA VAL A 303 4.63 4.43 -24.87
C VAL A 303 3.55 4.88 -23.89
N ASP A 304 3.92 5.08 -22.63
CA ASP A 304 3.10 5.72 -21.62
C ASP A 304 3.76 7.04 -21.21
N PRO A 305 3.36 8.16 -21.87
CA PRO A 305 4.00 9.44 -21.70
C PRO A 305 3.64 10.11 -20.37
N SER A 306 4.62 10.73 -19.74
CA SER A 306 4.46 11.50 -18.51
C SER A 306 4.78 12.97 -18.70
N GLY A 307 4.11 13.84 -17.95
CA GLY A 307 4.41 15.27 -17.85
C GLY A 307 5.70 15.60 -17.10
N GLY A 308 6.45 14.60 -16.64
CA GLY A 308 7.78 14.73 -16.03
C GLY A 308 7.83 15.17 -14.58
N ARG A 309 6.71 15.25 -13.87
CA ARG A 309 6.65 15.71 -12.48
C ARG A 309 6.38 14.62 -11.44
N ALA A 310 5.51 13.67 -11.74
CA ALA A 310 5.04 12.65 -10.80
C ALA A 310 5.27 11.23 -11.32
N ASP A 311 4.85 10.94 -12.55
CA ASP A 311 4.84 9.60 -13.12
C ASP A 311 6.03 9.37 -14.06
N SER A 312 6.43 8.12 -14.24
CA SER A 312 7.49 7.72 -15.16
C SER A 312 7.03 7.89 -16.61
N PHE A 313 7.96 8.22 -17.51
CA PHE A 313 7.77 8.10 -18.95
C PHE A 313 8.32 6.74 -19.35
N THR A 314 7.46 5.83 -19.83
CA THR A 314 7.83 4.46 -20.10
C THR A 314 7.59 4.06 -21.54
N MET A 315 8.32 3.04 -22.02
CA MET A 315 8.22 2.49 -23.36
C MET A 315 8.40 0.98 -23.32
N GLY A 316 7.57 0.25 -24.09
CA GLY A 316 7.72 -1.17 -24.36
C GLY A 316 7.86 -1.43 -25.85
N ILE A 317 8.69 -2.41 -26.23
CA ILE A 317 8.81 -2.92 -27.59
C ILE A 317 8.62 -4.43 -27.57
N ALA A 318 7.76 -4.95 -28.44
CA ALA A 318 7.47 -6.36 -28.56
C ALA A 318 7.36 -6.79 -30.03
N HIS A 319 7.52 -8.09 -30.27
CA HIS A 319 7.24 -8.71 -31.57
C HIS A 319 6.43 -10.00 -31.41
N LYS A 320 5.88 -10.50 -32.51
CA LYS A 320 5.20 -11.79 -32.59
C LYS A 320 6.00 -12.76 -33.42
N GLU A 321 6.27 -13.92 -32.91
CA GLU A 321 6.87 -15.01 -33.64
C GLU A 321 5.89 -15.73 -34.56
N GLU A 322 6.36 -16.48 -35.54
CA GLU A 322 5.54 -17.36 -36.39
C GLU A 322 4.77 -18.41 -35.57
N SER A 323 5.27 -18.77 -34.43
CA SER A 323 4.61 -19.68 -33.46
C SER A 323 3.32 -19.08 -32.87
N GLY A 324 3.06 -17.80 -33.05
CA GLY A 324 2.01 -17.02 -32.41
C GLY A 324 2.38 -16.50 -31.02
N ARG A 325 3.57 -16.83 -30.52
CA ARG A 325 4.09 -16.33 -29.23
C ARG A 325 4.49 -14.86 -29.37
N VAL A 326 4.14 -14.08 -28.38
CA VAL A 326 4.53 -12.66 -28.29
C VAL A 326 5.70 -12.52 -27.33
N ILE A 327 6.73 -11.86 -27.79
CA ILE A 327 7.98 -11.64 -27.05
C ILE A 327 8.09 -10.17 -26.72
N LEU A 328 8.29 -9.86 -25.46
CA LEU A 328 8.65 -8.51 -25.04
C LEU A 328 10.17 -8.35 -25.13
N ASP A 329 10.62 -7.44 -25.99
CA ASP A 329 12.04 -7.29 -26.34
C ASP A 329 12.74 -6.23 -25.52
N ARG A 330 12.05 -5.12 -25.24
CA ARG A 330 12.64 -3.99 -24.54
C ARG A 330 11.63 -3.26 -23.68
N ILE A 331 12.11 -2.76 -22.51
CA ILE A 331 11.42 -1.84 -21.63
C ILE A 331 12.35 -0.68 -21.30
N GLU A 332 11.85 0.53 -21.39
CA GLU A 332 12.51 1.74 -20.91
C GLU A 332 11.65 2.45 -19.86
N ASP A 333 12.31 2.98 -18.84
CA ASP A 333 11.70 3.75 -17.75
C ASP A 333 12.55 4.98 -17.45
N ARG A 334 11.96 6.16 -17.57
CA ARG A 334 12.60 7.42 -17.17
C ARG A 334 11.76 8.07 -16.06
N ARG A 335 12.36 8.16 -14.88
CA ARG A 335 11.70 8.67 -13.67
C ARG A 335 11.86 10.17 -13.52
N PRO A 336 10.88 10.85 -12.93
CA PRO A 336 10.97 12.27 -12.60
C PRO A 336 12.13 12.58 -11.62
N PRO A 337 12.71 13.81 -11.68
CA PRO A 337 12.35 14.88 -12.62
C PRO A 337 12.95 14.66 -14.00
N LEU A 338 12.16 14.81 -15.07
CA LEU A 338 12.61 14.62 -16.45
C LEU A 338 12.08 15.72 -17.38
N ALA A 339 12.79 15.92 -18.50
CA ALA A 339 12.32 16.76 -19.60
C ALA A 339 11.63 15.86 -20.64
N PRO A 340 10.29 15.93 -20.80
CA PRO A 340 9.56 14.97 -21.65
C PRO A 340 10.01 14.95 -23.11
N ALA A 341 10.41 16.09 -23.67
CA ALA A 341 10.90 16.17 -25.04
C ALA A 341 12.23 15.45 -25.24
N ASP A 342 13.13 15.52 -24.25
CA ASP A 342 14.43 14.83 -24.33
C ASP A 342 14.24 13.32 -24.25
N VAL A 343 13.32 12.86 -23.40
CA VAL A 343 12.97 11.43 -23.29
C VAL A 343 12.32 10.92 -24.58
N ALA A 344 11.40 11.69 -25.19
CA ALA A 344 10.80 11.32 -26.46
C ALA A 344 11.85 11.17 -27.57
N LYS A 345 12.84 12.06 -27.60
CA LYS A 345 13.96 11.98 -28.57
C LYS A 345 14.82 10.73 -28.30
N GLU A 346 15.17 10.45 -27.06
CA GLU A 346 15.92 9.24 -26.67
C GLU A 346 15.18 7.97 -27.09
N TYR A 347 13.87 7.89 -26.79
CA TYR A 347 13.04 6.75 -27.17
C TYR A 347 12.90 6.59 -28.67
N ALA A 348 12.80 7.69 -29.43
CA ALA A 348 12.77 7.64 -30.87
C ALA A 348 14.02 6.98 -31.46
N GLU A 349 15.21 7.25 -30.92
CA GLU A 349 16.44 6.60 -31.39
C GLU A 349 16.44 5.09 -31.09
N ILE A 350 15.94 4.68 -29.93
CA ILE A 350 15.78 3.26 -29.59
C ILE A 350 14.79 2.59 -30.54
N MET A 351 13.62 3.21 -30.79
CA MET A 351 12.60 2.71 -31.72
C MET A 351 13.21 2.50 -33.15
N LYS A 352 13.93 3.47 -33.66
CA LYS A 352 14.62 3.37 -34.97
C LYS A 352 15.60 2.21 -34.96
N GLY A 353 16.30 1.96 -33.84
CA GLY A 353 17.18 0.81 -33.66
C GLY A 353 16.48 -0.53 -33.89
N TYR A 354 15.19 -0.64 -33.50
CA TYR A 354 14.34 -1.81 -33.76
C TYR A 354 13.62 -1.76 -35.11
N GLY A 355 13.73 -0.67 -35.85
CA GLY A 355 13.01 -0.46 -37.12
C GLY A 355 11.59 0.00 -36.95
N CYS A 356 11.23 0.50 -35.76
CA CYS A 356 9.92 1.12 -35.49
C CYS A 356 9.96 2.61 -35.85
N TYR A 357 9.15 3.02 -36.81
CA TYR A 357 8.95 4.41 -37.22
C TYR A 357 7.58 4.96 -36.80
N SER A 358 6.84 4.16 -36.05
CA SER A 358 5.59 4.54 -35.37
C SER A 358 5.56 3.95 -33.99
N CYS A 359 4.83 4.61 -33.09
CA CYS A 359 4.51 4.11 -31.75
C CYS A 359 3.06 4.43 -31.41
N THR A 360 2.47 3.60 -30.59
CA THR A 360 1.13 3.81 -30.02
C THR A 360 1.28 4.24 -28.55
N GLY A 361 0.39 5.06 -28.05
CA GLY A 361 0.42 5.44 -26.64
C GLY A 361 -0.94 5.94 -26.14
N ASP A 362 -0.98 6.33 -24.87
CA ASP A 362 -2.23 6.72 -24.22
C ASP A 362 -2.92 7.87 -24.98
N LYS A 363 -4.24 7.74 -25.14
CA LYS A 363 -5.12 8.71 -25.79
C LYS A 363 -5.08 10.10 -25.12
N TYR A 364 -4.76 10.18 -23.85
CA TYR A 364 -4.78 11.42 -23.06
C TYR A 364 -3.43 12.13 -23.00
N ALA A 365 -2.41 11.66 -23.69
CA ALA A 365 -1.05 12.20 -23.66
C ALA A 365 -0.91 13.65 -24.19
N GLY A 366 -1.91 14.17 -24.90
CA GLY A 366 -1.95 15.54 -25.43
C GLY A 366 -1.12 15.77 -26.70
N GLU A 367 -1.32 16.93 -27.34
CA GLU A 367 -0.66 17.29 -28.63
C GLU A 367 0.87 17.39 -28.53
N TRP A 368 1.44 17.65 -27.35
CA TRP A 368 2.87 17.81 -27.17
C TRP A 368 3.65 16.51 -27.47
N VAL A 369 3.07 15.33 -27.14
CA VAL A 369 3.71 14.02 -27.37
C VAL A 369 3.82 13.76 -28.87
N THR A 370 2.73 13.96 -29.60
CA THR A 370 2.70 13.81 -31.05
C THR A 370 3.75 14.69 -31.72
N ARG A 371 3.87 15.95 -31.27
CA ARG A 371 4.87 16.86 -31.80
C ARG A 371 6.30 16.43 -31.45
N ALA A 372 6.56 16.01 -30.21
CA ALA A 372 7.90 15.60 -29.77
C ALA A 372 8.42 14.38 -30.54
N PHE A 373 7.56 13.39 -30.80
CA PHE A 373 7.92 12.24 -31.62
C PHE A 373 8.06 12.59 -33.13
N ALA A 374 7.17 13.44 -33.64
CA ALA A 374 7.24 13.90 -35.04
C ALA A 374 8.54 14.67 -35.34
N GLU A 375 9.06 15.48 -34.41
CA GLU A 375 10.37 16.15 -34.53
C GLU A 375 11.52 15.13 -34.62
N SER A 376 11.32 13.90 -34.18
CA SER A 376 12.26 12.78 -34.30
C SER A 376 11.87 11.75 -35.37
N GLU A 377 11.01 12.10 -36.32
CA GLU A 377 10.57 11.25 -37.44
C GLU A 377 9.85 9.96 -37.00
N ILE A 378 9.21 9.98 -35.86
CA ILE A 378 8.36 8.89 -35.38
C ILE A 378 6.88 9.36 -35.41
N THR A 379 6.03 8.52 -36.01
CA THR A 379 4.59 8.76 -36.00
C THR A 379 3.98 8.28 -34.68
N TYR A 380 3.37 9.19 -33.90
CA TYR A 380 2.64 8.82 -32.71
C TYR A 380 1.16 8.59 -33.03
N GLU A 381 0.64 7.45 -32.64
CA GLU A 381 -0.76 7.07 -32.79
C GLU A 381 -1.42 6.92 -31.41
N ALA A 382 -2.58 7.55 -31.25
CA ALA A 382 -3.35 7.36 -30.01
C ALA A 382 -3.94 5.94 -29.97
N SER A 383 -3.77 5.25 -28.85
CA SER A 383 -4.33 3.92 -28.64
C SER A 383 -5.85 3.91 -28.83
N LYS A 384 -6.36 2.89 -29.52
CA LYS A 384 -7.80 2.63 -29.63
C LYS A 384 -8.38 2.10 -28.32
N LEU A 385 -7.56 1.38 -27.55
CA LEU A 385 -7.88 0.81 -26.24
C LEU A 385 -7.45 1.78 -25.15
N ASN A 386 -8.26 1.92 -24.12
CA ASN A 386 -7.83 2.56 -22.89
C ASN A 386 -7.00 1.59 -22.04
N LYS A 387 -6.34 2.08 -21.00
CA LYS A 387 -5.46 1.31 -20.12
C LYS A 387 -6.12 0.03 -19.57
N SER A 388 -7.34 0.12 -19.08
CA SER A 388 -8.09 -1.03 -18.59
C SER A 388 -8.37 -2.07 -19.68
N GLU A 389 -8.71 -1.63 -20.88
CA GLU A 389 -8.95 -2.51 -22.02
C GLU A 389 -7.65 -3.18 -22.48
N ILE A 390 -6.49 -2.48 -22.44
CA ILE A 390 -5.18 -3.07 -22.71
C ILE A 390 -4.91 -4.23 -21.74
N TYR A 391 -5.14 -4.06 -20.45
CA TYR A 391 -4.94 -5.15 -19.49
C TYR A 391 -5.89 -6.31 -19.69
N LEU A 392 -7.15 -6.05 -20.05
CA LEU A 392 -8.13 -7.11 -20.35
C LEU A 392 -7.76 -7.92 -21.61
N GLU A 393 -7.11 -7.29 -22.62
CA GLU A 393 -6.58 -8.00 -23.80
C GLU A 393 -5.24 -8.70 -23.50
N PHE A 394 -4.45 -8.19 -22.55
CA PHE A 394 -3.20 -8.80 -22.13
C PHE A 394 -3.39 -10.10 -21.31
N GLU A 395 -4.42 -10.15 -20.45
CA GLU A 395 -4.70 -11.29 -19.57
C GLU A 395 -4.85 -12.62 -20.35
N PRO A 396 -5.62 -12.72 -21.45
CA PRO A 396 -5.75 -13.95 -22.23
C PRO A 396 -4.40 -14.44 -22.82
N LEU A 397 -3.55 -13.53 -23.30
CA LEU A 397 -2.23 -13.89 -23.83
C LEU A 397 -1.35 -14.51 -22.74
N LEU A 398 -1.40 -13.91 -21.54
CA LEU A 398 -0.67 -14.40 -20.40
C LEU A 398 -1.20 -15.77 -19.93
N ALA A 399 -2.53 -15.90 -19.78
CA ALA A 399 -3.18 -17.12 -19.30
C ALA A 399 -2.99 -18.32 -20.25
N GLN A 400 -2.88 -18.06 -21.55
CA GLN A 400 -2.61 -19.11 -22.55
C GLN A 400 -1.14 -19.46 -22.67
N GLY A 401 -0.25 -18.78 -21.93
CA GLY A 401 1.20 -19.01 -22.01
C GLY A 401 1.81 -18.56 -23.35
N LEU A 402 1.18 -17.59 -24.00
CA LEU A 402 1.63 -17.03 -25.28
C LEU A 402 2.58 -15.83 -25.13
N LEU A 403 2.99 -15.48 -23.92
CA LEU A 403 3.88 -14.36 -23.63
C LEU A 403 5.22 -14.84 -23.09
N ASP A 404 6.30 -14.26 -23.60
CA ASP A 404 7.61 -14.27 -23.00
C ASP A 404 7.95 -12.85 -22.53
N LEU A 405 8.06 -12.65 -21.23
CA LEU A 405 8.31 -11.35 -20.62
C LEU A 405 9.77 -11.22 -20.17
N LEU A 406 10.25 -9.99 -20.10
CA LEU A 406 11.57 -9.67 -19.56
C LEU A 406 11.63 -9.82 -18.03
N ASP A 407 12.81 -10.14 -17.52
CA ASP A 407 13.10 -10.14 -16.07
C ASP A 407 13.23 -8.70 -15.55
N ASN A 408 12.09 -8.01 -15.48
CA ASN A 408 11.99 -6.63 -15.03
C ASN A 408 11.13 -6.52 -13.77
N LYS A 409 11.77 -6.13 -12.66
CA LYS A 409 11.13 -6.05 -11.35
C LYS A 409 9.98 -5.04 -11.27
N GLN A 410 10.08 -3.91 -11.99
CA GLN A 410 9.04 -2.86 -11.98
C GLN A 410 7.80 -3.32 -12.74
N MET A 411 8.00 -3.92 -13.93
CA MET A 411 6.92 -4.55 -14.70
C MET A 411 6.22 -5.62 -13.86
N PHE A 412 6.97 -6.52 -13.24
CA PHE A 412 6.42 -7.57 -12.39
C PHE A 412 5.57 -7.00 -11.25
N ASN A 413 6.08 -5.99 -10.54
CA ASN A 413 5.36 -5.37 -9.42
C ASN A 413 4.12 -4.61 -9.90
N GLY A 414 4.20 -3.91 -11.03
CA GLY A 414 3.07 -3.23 -11.65
C GLY A 414 1.96 -4.20 -12.03
N LEU A 415 2.27 -5.28 -12.74
CA LEU A 415 1.31 -6.32 -13.14
C LEU A 415 0.64 -6.97 -11.92
N ARG A 416 1.41 -7.30 -10.89
CA ARG A 416 0.88 -7.90 -9.65
C ARG A 416 0.02 -6.94 -8.85
N GLY A 417 0.27 -5.63 -8.97
CA GLY A 417 -0.49 -4.58 -8.30
C GLY A 417 -1.82 -4.25 -8.94
N LEU A 418 -2.17 -4.87 -10.07
CA LEU A 418 -3.43 -4.64 -10.77
C LEU A 418 -4.61 -5.26 -10.02
N GLU A 419 -5.70 -4.51 -9.97
CA GLU A 419 -6.98 -4.90 -9.36
C GLU A 419 -8.09 -4.84 -10.39
N ARG A 420 -8.88 -5.92 -10.46
CA ARG A 420 -10.13 -5.93 -11.23
C ARG A 420 -11.22 -5.32 -10.36
N ARG A 421 -11.96 -4.37 -10.90
CA ARG A 421 -13.10 -3.72 -10.24
C ARG A 421 -14.35 -4.01 -11.05
N THR A 422 -15.28 -4.75 -10.48
CA THR A 422 -16.59 -4.98 -11.10
C THR A 422 -17.47 -3.75 -10.85
N ARG A 423 -17.84 -3.04 -11.91
CA ARG A 423 -18.73 -1.88 -11.81
C ARG A 423 -20.19 -2.32 -11.84
N SER A 424 -21.08 -1.53 -11.22
CA SER A 424 -22.53 -1.76 -11.14
C SER A 424 -23.25 -1.91 -12.49
N GLY A 425 -22.58 -1.75 -13.62
CA GLY A 425 -23.09 -1.94 -14.99
C GLY A 425 -22.55 -3.19 -15.68
N GLY A 426 -21.84 -4.10 -14.96
CA GLY A 426 -21.31 -5.35 -15.53
C GLY A 426 -20.09 -5.19 -16.42
N LYS A 427 -19.47 -3.99 -16.52
CA LYS A 427 -18.19 -3.79 -17.19
C LYS A 427 -17.08 -3.84 -16.14
N ASP A 428 -16.16 -4.77 -16.31
CA ASP A 428 -14.95 -4.82 -15.52
C ASP A 428 -14.03 -3.65 -15.88
N ALA A 429 -13.36 -3.11 -14.89
CA ALA A 429 -12.29 -2.15 -15.05
C ALA A 429 -11.06 -2.67 -14.31
N VAL A 430 -9.91 -2.57 -14.95
CA VAL A 430 -8.62 -2.93 -14.37
C VAL A 430 -7.80 -1.67 -14.16
N ASP A 431 -7.25 -1.52 -12.96
CA ASP A 431 -6.39 -0.39 -12.60
C ASP A 431 -5.44 -0.81 -11.47
N HIS A 432 -4.40 -0.04 -11.22
CA HIS A 432 -3.52 -0.31 -10.08
C HIS A 432 -4.19 -0.01 -8.74
N GLY A 433 -3.85 -0.77 -7.72
CA GLY A 433 -4.26 -0.49 -6.34
C GLY A 433 -3.53 0.74 -5.75
N PRO A 434 -4.04 1.31 -4.65
CA PRO A 434 -3.40 2.44 -3.98
C PRO A 434 -1.93 2.19 -3.63
N GLY A 435 -1.06 3.16 -3.92
CA GLY A 435 0.39 3.07 -3.65
C GLY A 435 1.18 2.18 -4.61
N CYS A 436 0.56 1.68 -5.68
CA CYS A 436 1.23 1.01 -6.78
C CYS A 436 1.39 1.96 -7.96
N HIS A 437 2.47 1.79 -8.73
CA HIS A 437 2.71 2.42 -10.02
C HIS A 437 2.75 1.32 -11.08
N ASP A 438 2.07 1.51 -12.18
CA ASP A 438 1.95 0.53 -13.25
C ASP A 438 2.41 1.04 -14.62
N ASP A 439 3.08 2.21 -14.68
CA ASP A 439 3.54 2.83 -15.92
C ASP A 439 4.37 1.85 -16.78
N VAL A 440 5.31 1.14 -16.16
CA VAL A 440 6.15 0.12 -16.84
C VAL A 440 5.30 -1.08 -17.28
N ALA A 441 4.36 -1.53 -16.46
CA ALA A 441 3.45 -2.62 -16.79
C ALA A 441 2.50 -2.24 -17.92
N ASN A 442 2.01 -0.99 -17.93
CA ASN A 442 1.15 -0.47 -19.00
C ASN A 442 1.89 -0.43 -20.36
N ALA A 443 3.12 0.08 -20.38
CA ALA A 443 3.92 0.11 -21.60
C ALA A 443 4.25 -1.31 -22.11
N ALA A 444 4.59 -2.23 -21.22
CA ALA A 444 4.85 -3.63 -21.57
C ALA A 444 3.60 -4.33 -22.10
N ALA A 445 2.47 -4.21 -21.40
CA ALA A 445 1.20 -4.80 -21.81
C ALA A 445 0.71 -4.21 -23.15
N GLY A 446 0.83 -2.89 -23.31
CA GLY A 446 0.46 -2.21 -24.56
C GLY A 446 1.25 -2.73 -25.76
N ALA A 447 2.57 -2.85 -25.64
CA ALA A 447 3.43 -3.40 -26.69
C ALA A 447 3.07 -4.86 -27.02
N CYS A 448 2.86 -5.70 -26.00
CA CYS A 448 2.48 -7.11 -26.20
C CYS A 448 1.09 -7.25 -26.85
N VAL A 449 0.13 -6.43 -26.47
CA VAL A 449 -1.23 -6.44 -27.06
C VAL A 449 -1.17 -6.01 -28.52
N LEU A 450 -0.42 -4.97 -28.85
CA LEU A 450 -0.23 -4.54 -30.25
C LEU A 450 0.39 -5.66 -31.09
N ALA A 451 1.44 -6.29 -30.62
CA ALA A 451 2.08 -7.40 -31.30
C ALA A 451 1.13 -8.62 -31.46
N GLY A 452 0.30 -8.88 -30.43
CA GLY A 452 -0.64 -10.00 -30.43
C GLY A 452 -1.80 -9.86 -31.40
N GLN A 453 -2.27 -8.62 -31.67
CA GLN A 453 -3.45 -8.32 -32.48
C GLN A 453 -3.19 -8.42 -34.01
N GLU A 454 -1.92 -8.36 -34.46
CA GLU A 454 -1.65 -8.48 -35.88
C GLU A 454 -1.71 -9.95 -36.35
N ASP A 455 -2.56 -10.20 -37.34
CA ASP A 455 -2.45 -11.38 -38.18
C ASP A 455 -1.19 -11.24 -39.04
N LEU A 456 -0.28 -12.21 -38.95
CA LEU A 456 0.89 -12.32 -39.82
C LEU A 456 0.40 -12.48 -41.27
N THR A 457 0.03 -11.38 -41.95
CA THR A 457 -0.18 -11.41 -43.38
C THR A 457 1.20 -11.51 -44.02
N PRO A 458 1.44 -12.54 -44.86
CA PRO A 458 2.68 -12.60 -45.61
C PRO A 458 2.87 -11.29 -46.42
N VAL A 459 4.00 -10.63 -46.23
CA VAL A 459 4.37 -9.48 -47.09
C VAL A 459 4.54 -10.05 -48.47
N ASP A 460 3.57 -9.85 -49.39
CA ASP A 460 3.69 -10.12 -50.79
C ASP A 460 4.86 -9.27 -51.33
N PHE A 461 5.99 -9.90 -51.53
CA PHE A 461 7.08 -9.32 -52.30
C PHE A 461 6.57 -9.06 -53.70
N ILE A 462 6.16 -7.83 -54.00
CA ILE A 462 5.97 -7.38 -55.38
C ILE A 462 7.36 -7.30 -55.96
N ILE A 463 7.77 -8.36 -56.69
CA ILE A 463 8.92 -8.33 -57.59
C ILE A 463 8.48 -7.44 -58.74
N LEU A 464 8.90 -6.18 -58.71
CA LEU A 464 8.86 -5.31 -59.91
C LEU A 464 9.90 -5.85 -60.89
N GLY A 465 9.41 -6.53 -61.94
CA GLY A 465 10.15 -6.94 -63.12
C GLY A 465 10.47 -5.79 -64.07
#